data_40d1b66a996fb148f4e8c27cafc94fff
#
_entry.id   40d1b66a996fb148f4e8c27cafc94fff
#
_cell.length_a   1.000
_cell.length_b   1.000
_cell.length_c   1.000
_cell.angle_alpha   90.00
_cell.angle_beta   90.00
_cell.angle_gamma   90.00
#
_symmetry.space_group_name_H-M   'P 1'
#
loop_
_entity.id
_entity.type
_entity.pdbx_description
1 polymer ?
#
loop_
_entity_poly.entity_id
_entity_poly.type
_entity_poly.pdbx_seq_one_letter_code
_entity_poly.pdbx_strand_id
1 'polypeptide(L)'
;MIYRGKAARRCMLLTEESLYLSFSGIRVHFRVVRPDVPIRSRILLLASPMICAFHWRKLLPELSGLGCLAVLSDLPGFGRGDPNAPQDIETRANLIWGVLDEVDRSMGAPLSLWHLAGHGSACGTILRMGALYPDSVKSQIHIAPVFSVDRSFRKPEARDRWYCENVLRPSSFKRLIEGWAGFPMDDYIIDRMRGHLTRPGMRATFNQMLRCAVAPPQEGVGFCPAMALLGGRDPLLDETRLAQVRALLGGAERHNLASAGHFPMETHSKALRDYLRGWLRYNE
;
A
#
# COMPACT_ATOMS: atom_id res chain seq x y z
N MET A 1 -16.12 -14.28 9.36
CA MET A 1 -16.67 -13.74 10.63
C MET A 1 -15.92 -12.45 10.94
N ILE A 2 -16.60 -11.30 10.92
CA ILE A 2 -16.00 -9.98 11.21
C ILE A 2 -15.92 -9.80 12.71
N TYR A 3 -14.72 -9.54 13.25
CA TYR A 3 -14.54 -9.14 14.64
C TYR A 3 -14.40 -7.62 14.71
N ARG A 4 -15.35 -6.95 15.34
CA ARG A 4 -15.27 -5.51 15.63
C ARG A 4 -14.38 -5.29 16.84
N GLY A 5 -13.18 -4.75 16.63
CA GLY A 5 -12.35 -4.22 17.71
C GLY A 5 -12.93 -2.89 18.18
N LYS A 6 -13.24 -2.76 19.47
CA LYS A 6 -13.74 -1.51 20.07
C LYS A 6 -12.63 -0.45 20.06
N ALA A 7 -12.60 0.42 19.06
CA ALA A 7 -12.08 1.79 19.14
C ALA A 7 -12.59 2.61 17.95
N ALA A 8 -13.81 3.07 18.02
CA ALA A 8 -14.24 4.20 17.19
C ALA A 8 -13.65 5.49 17.80
N ARG A 9 -12.59 6.02 17.21
CA ARG A 9 -12.12 7.38 17.50
C ARG A 9 -12.75 8.31 16.50
N ARG A 10 -13.70 9.12 16.95
CA ARG A 10 -14.22 10.27 16.21
C ARG A 10 -13.09 11.33 16.16
N CYS A 11 -12.32 11.34 15.11
CA CYS A 11 -11.59 12.55 14.70
C CYS A 11 -12.62 13.42 13.98
N MET A 12 -12.71 14.67 14.28
CA MET A 12 -13.81 15.62 14.15
C MET A 12 -14.71 15.58 12.89
N LEU A 13 -14.57 14.66 11.91
CA LEU A 13 -15.40 14.57 10.69
C LEU A 13 -15.30 13.21 9.94
N LEU A 14 -14.68 12.15 10.50
CA LEU A 14 -14.53 10.89 9.77
C LEU A 14 -14.98 9.70 10.63
N THR A 15 -15.95 8.93 10.15
CA THR A 15 -16.27 7.64 10.78
C THR A 15 -15.26 6.60 10.30
N GLU A 16 -14.40 6.15 11.22
CA GLU A 16 -13.37 5.17 10.96
C GLU A 16 -13.62 3.91 11.79
N GLU A 17 -13.63 2.75 11.12
CA GLU A 17 -13.73 1.43 11.74
C GLU A 17 -12.46 0.63 11.48
N SER A 18 -11.88 0.03 12.53
CA SER A 18 -10.73 -0.89 12.45
C SER A 18 -11.24 -2.32 12.58
N LEU A 19 -11.06 -3.12 11.55
CA LEU A 19 -11.70 -4.41 11.36
C LEU A 19 -10.69 -5.50 11.05
N TYR A 20 -11.10 -6.75 11.27
CA TYR A 20 -10.35 -7.94 10.88
C TYR A 20 -11.27 -8.89 10.11
N LEU A 21 -10.73 -9.45 9.03
CA LEU A 21 -11.38 -10.52 8.30
C LEU A 21 -10.45 -11.75 8.30
N SER A 22 -11.03 -12.93 8.50
CA SER A 22 -10.29 -14.18 8.51
C SER A 22 -10.64 -15.01 7.28
N PHE A 23 -9.60 -15.38 6.52
CA PHE A 23 -9.68 -16.28 5.38
C PHE A 23 -8.85 -17.53 5.67
N SER A 24 -9.48 -18.68 5.79
CA SER A 24 -8.79 -19.97 6.06
C SER A 24 -7.78 -19.88 7.22
N GLY A 25 -8.15 -19.18 8.30
CA GLY A 25 -7.30 -18.99 9.48
C GLY A 25 -6.31 -17.83 9.38
N ILE A 26 -6.13 -17.21 8.22
CA ILE A 26 -5.26 -16.03 8.04
C ILE A 26 -6.08 -14.77 8.31
N ARG A 27 -5.63 -13.97 9.27
CA ARG A 27 -6.30 -12.73 9.67
C ARG A 27 -5.69 -11.52 8.97
N VAL A 28 -6.51 -10.82 8.19
CA VAL A 28 -6.17 -9.56 7.53
C VAL A 28 -6.78 -8.40 8.32
N HIS A 29 -5.96 -7.39 8.61
CA HIS A 29 -6.41 -6.15 9.24
C HIS A 29 -6.64 -5.07 8.19
N PHE A 30 -7.74 -4.35 8.33
CA PHE A 30 -8.06 -3.20 7.47
C PHE A 30 -8.86 -2.15 8.24
N ARG A 31 -8.92 -0.97 7.68
CA ARG A 31 -9.70 0.16 8.21
C ARG A 31 -10.65 0.65 7.13
N VAL A 32 -11.90 0.90 7.49
CA VAL A 32 -12.89 1.51 6.60
C VAL A 32 -13.13 2.92 7.07
N VAL A 33 -12.94 3.88 6.16
CA VAL A 33 -13.23 5.30 6.42
C VAL A 33 -14.37 5.72 5.52
N ARG A 34 -15.50 6.04 6.15
CA ARG A 34 -16.70 6.48 5.46
C ARG A 34 -16.69 8.00 5.31
N PRO A 35 -17.02 8.54 4.13
CA PRO A 35 -17.19 9.98 3.97
C PRO A 35 -18.44 10.48 4.72
N ASP A 36 -18.41 11.75 5.11
CA ASP A 36 -19.57 12.41 5.72
C ASP A 36 -20.61 12.88 4.68
N VAL A 37 -20.35 12.65 3.41
CA VAL A 37 -21.22 12.95 2.26
C VAL A 37 -21.57 11.65 1.54
N PRO A 38 -22.58 11.63 0.65
CA PRO A 38 -22.94 10.45 -0.11
C PRO A 38 -21.72 9.83 -0.84
N ILE A 39 -21.61 8.50 -0.81
CA ILE A 39 -20.52 7.78 -1.44
C ILE A 39 -20.66 7.88 -2.96
N ARG A 40 -19.63 8.42 -3.62
CA ARG A 40 -19.52 8.56 -5.08
C ARG A 40 -18.50 7.59 -5.68
N SER A 41 -17.45 7.27 -4.94
CA SER A 41 -16.38 6.39 -5.38
C SER A 41 -15.82 5.54 -4.23
N ARG A 42 -15.01 4.55 -4.55
CA ARG A 42 -14.35 3.66 -3.57
C ARG A 42 -12.88 3.54 -3.90
N ILE A 43 -12.04 3.60 -2.87
CA ILE A 43 -10.59 3.46 -3.04
C ILE A 43 -10.01 2.49 -2.01
N LEU A 44 -9.16 1.58 -2.49
CA LEU A 44 -8.21 0.86 -1.66
C LEU A 44 -6.91 1.68 -1.55
N LEU A 45 -6.40 1.85 -0.35
CA LEU A 45 -5.06 2.38 -0.06
C LEU A 45 -4.22 1.26 0.56
N LEU A 46 -3.38 0.62 -0.25
CA LEU A 46 -2.58 -0.54 0.16
C LEU A 46 -1.16 -0.12 0.52
N ALA A 47 -0.79 -0.36 1.79
CA ALA A 47 0.51 0.01 2.33
C ALA A 47 1.58 -1.04 2.01
N SER A 48 2.80 -0.60 1.65
CA SER A 48 3.96 -1.48 1.54
C SER A 48 4.48 -1.92 2.92
N PRO A 49 5.36 -2.93 3.01
CA PRO A 49 5.91 -3.40 4.29
C PRO A 49 6.64 -2.36 5.13
N MET A 50 7.21 -1.33 4.51
CA MET A 50 7.96 -0.28 5.24
C MET A 50 7.07 0.78 5.87
N ILE A 51 5.79 0.82 5.49
CA ILE A 51 4.75 1.68 6.08
C ILE A 51 3.59 0.83 6.56
N CYS A 52 2.62 1.45 7.20
CA CYS A 52 1.34 0.79 7.51
C CYS A 52 0.17 1.72 7.19
N ALA A 53 -1.05 1.20 7.28
CA ALA A 53 -2.28 1.94 6.97
C ALA A 53 -2.39 3.32 7.65
N PHE A 54 -1.71 3.53 8.78
CA PHE A 54 -1.62 4.83 9.46
C PHE A 54 -1.06 5.95 8.57
N HIS A 55 -0.13 5.63 7.67
CA HIS A 55 0.57 6.63 6.86
C HIS A 55 -0.30 7.28 5.78
N TRP A 56 -1.48 6.72 5.51
CA TRP A 56 -2.48 7.30 4.63
C TRP A 56 -3.33 8.42 5.27
N ARG A 57 -3.22 8.65 6.59
CA ARG A 57 -4.08 9.56 7.36
C ARG A 57 -4.18 10.98 6.79
N LYS A 58 -3.08 11.48 6.20
CA LYS A 58 -3.05 12.84 5.63
C LYS A 58 -3.86 12.99 4.34
N LEU A 59 -4.28 11.87 3.71
CA LEU A 59 -5.12 11.87 2.51
C LEU A 59 -6.62 11.79 2.83
N LEU A 60 -6.97 11.28 4.00
CA LEU A 60 -8.36 10.96 4.35
C LEU A 60 -9.32 12.16 4.33
N PRO A 61 -8.96 13.36 4.80
CA PRO A 61 -9.86 14.52 4.72
C PRO A 61 -10.22 14.88 3.28
N GLU A 62 -9.28 14.76 2.36
CA GLU A 62 -9.51 15.02 0.93
C GLU A 62 -10.45 13.97 0.33
N LEU A 63 -10.17 12.69 0.57
CA LEU A 63 -10.97 11.58 0.08
C LEU A 63 -12.41 11.64 0.61
N SER A 64 -12.58 11.97 1.89
CA SER A 64 -13.90 12.17 2.48
C SER A 64 -14.66 13.32 1.82
N GLY A 65 -14.01 14.46 1.60
CA GLY A 65 -14.62 15.61 0.92
C GLY A 65 -15.05 15.32 -0.52
N LEU A 66 -14.42 14.34 -1.16
CA LEU A 66 -14.81 13.84 -2.50
C LEU A 66 -15.95 12.81 -2.46
N GLY A 67 -16.43 12.42 -1.30
CA GLY A 67 -17.39 11.32 -1.19
C GLY A 67 -16.76 9.95 -1.46
N CYS A 68 -15.46 9.81 -1.24
CA CYS A 68 -14.75 8.57 -1.49
C CYS A 68 -14.73 7.69 -0.23
N LEU A 69 -15.33 6.49 -0.32
CA LEU A 69 -15.16 5.44 0.68
C LEU A 69 -13.73 4.90 0.59
N ALA A 70 -12.96 5.01 1.66
CA ALA A 70 -11.59 4.52 1.66
C ALA A 70 -11.43 3.26 2.51
N VAL A 71 -10.84 2.22 1.93
CA VAL A 71 -10.35 1.04 2.63
C VAL A 71 -8.83 1.14 2.71
N LEU A 72 -8.30 1.18 3.92
CA LEU A 72 -6.88 1.21 4.19
C LEU A 72 -6.44 -0.16 4.66
N SER A 73 -5.52 -0.79 3.95
CA SER A 73 -4.99 -2.10 4.34
C SER A 73 -3.47 -2.13 4.33
N ASP A 74 -2.92 -2.89 5.25
CA ASP A 74 -1.54 -3.34 5.17
C ASP A 74 -1.47 -4.53 4.21
N LEU A 75 -0.31 -4.79 3.61
CA LEU A 75 -0.10 -6.06 2.91
C LEU A 75 -0.35 -7.22 3.90
N PRO A 76 -1.01 -8.32 3.47
CA PRO A 76 -1.15 -9.52 4.29
C PRO A 76 0.20 -9.95 4.88
N GLY A 77 0.21 -10.24 6.16
CA GLY A 77 1.44 -10.53 6.89
C GLY A 77 2.02 -9.33 7.65
N PHE A 78 1.69 -8.10 7.25
CA PHE A 78 2.24 -6.86 7.81
C PHE A 78 1.22 -6.10 8.66
N GLY A 79 1.63 -4.92 9.16
CA GLY A 79 0.78 -4.07 9.97
C GLY A 79 0.25 -4.78 11.22
N ARG A 80 -1.07 -4.95 11.32
CA ARG A 80 -1.75 -5.69 12.39
C ARG A 80 -2.26 -7.06 11.95
N GLY A 81 -2.03 -7.46 10.70
CA GLY A 81 -2.40 -8.76 10.16
C GLY A 81 -1.61 -9.93 10.77
N ASP A 82 -1.96 -11.15 10.38
CA ASP A 82 -1.28 -12.36 10.78
C ASP A 82 0.09 -12.45 10.09
N PRO A 83 1.22 -12.53 10.83
CA PRO A 83 2.55 -12.63 10.23
C PRO A 83 2.76 -13.94 9.43
N ASN A 84 1.91 -14.96 9.60
CA ASN A 84 2.01 -16.21 8.84
C ASN A 84 1.32 -16.16 7.47
N ALA A 85 0.76 -15.02 7.06
CA ALA A 85 0.12 -14.89 5.76
C ALA A 85 1.13 -15.17 4.63
N PRO A 86 0.76 -15.99 3.61
CA PRO A 86 1.60 -16.24 2.45
C PRO A 86 2.00 -14.96 1.73
N GLN A 87 3.22 -14.95 1.20
CA GLN A 87 3.81 -13.74 0.60
C GLN A 87 3.86 -13.78 -0.93
N ASP A 88 3.34 -14.82 -1.57
CA ASP A 88 3.16 -14.82 -3.02
C ASP A 88 2.11 -13.78 -3.43
N ILE A 89 2.32 -13.23 -4.63
CA ILE A 89 1.56 -12.06 -5.10
C ILE A 89 0.07 -12.38 -5.32
N GLU A 90 -0.23 -13.61 -5.75
CA GLU A 90 -1.60 -14.05 -6.04
C GLU A 90 -2.41 -14.21 -4.76
N THR A 91 -1.88 -14.92 -3.78
CA THR A 91 -2.53 -15.06 -2.48
C THR A 91 -2.76 -13.70 -1.81
N ARG A 92 -1.78 -12.79 -1.87
CA ARG A 92 -1.96 -11.43 -1.35
C ARG A 92 -3.08 -10.67 -2.07
N ALA A 93 -3.13 -10.76 -3.40
CA ALA A 93 -4.17 -10.12 -4.20
C ALA A 93 -5.56 -10.64 -3.83
N ASN A 94 -5.72 -11.96 -3.72
CA ASN A 94 -6.99 -12.60 -3.36
C ASN A 94 -7.43 -12.26 -1.94
N LEU A 95 -6.52 -12.23 -0.96
CA LEU A 95 -6.83 -11.86 0.42
C LEU A 95 -7.32 -10.40 0.52
N ILE A 96 -6.66 -9.48 -0.19
CA ILE A 96 -7.07 -8.08 -0.20
C ILE A 96 -8.38 -7.91 -0.96
N TRP A 97 -8.57 -8.63 -2.08
CA TRP A 97 -9.83 -8.58 -2.80
C TRP A 97 -11.00 -9.05 -1.94
N GLY A 98 -10.82 -10.15 -1.21
CA GLY A 98 -11.84 -10.63 -0.27
C GLY A 98 -12.22 -9.61 0.82
N VAL A 99 -11.29 -8.71 1.21
CA VAL A 99 -11.63 -7.57 2.09
C VAL A 99 -12.57 -6.60 1.39
N LEU A 100 -12.31 -6.26 0.11
CA LEU A 100 -13.16 -5.35 -0.66
C LEU A 100 -14.56 -5.93 -0.87
N ASP A 101 -14.64 -7.21 -1.24
CA ASP A 101 -15.91 -7.93 -1.39
C ASP A 101 -16.74 -7.92 -0.10
N GLU A 102 -16.10 -8.10 1.06
CA GLU A 102 -16.80 -8.07 2.33
C GLU A 102 -17.27 -6.66 2.70
N VAL A 103 -16.48 -5.64 2.38
CA VAL A 103 -16.90 -4.23 2.55
C VAL A 103 -18.14 -3.96 1.69
N ASP A 104 -18.12 -4.33 0.41
CA ASP A 104 -19.25 -4.13 -0.49
C ASP A 104 -20.49 -4.89 -0.02
N ARG A 105 -20.34 -6.14 0.39
CA ARG A 105 -21.42 -6.97 0.93
C ARG A 105 -22.02 -6.34 2.19
N SER A 106 -21.19 -5.85 3.09
CA SER A 106 -21.63 -5.20 4.33
C SER A 106 -22.41 -3.90 4.11
N MET A 107 -22.24 -3.30 2.93
CA MET A 107 -22.92 -2.07 2.50
C MET A 107 -24.14 -2.32 1.61
N GLY A 108 -24.46 -3.58 1.30
CA GLY A 108 -25.54 -3.92 0.36
C GLY A 108 -25.28 -3.45 -1.08
N ALA A 109 -24.03 -3.28 -1.47
CA ALA A 109 -23.62 -2.77 -2.78
C ALA A 109 -22.67 -3.75 -3.48
N PRO A 110 -23.14 -4.93 -3.89
CA PRO A 110 -22.32 -5.88 -4.63
C PRO A 110 -21.94 -5.28 -6.00
N LEU A 111 -20.78 -5.72 -6.53
CA LEU A 111 -20.23 -5.32 -7.84
C LEU A 111 -19.85 -3.84 -7.96
N SER A 112 -19.28 -3.27 -6.93
CA SER A 112 -18.75 -1.90 -6.99
C SER A 112 -17.41 -1.87 -7.71
N LEU A 113 -17.17 -0.78 -8.47
CA LEU A 113 -15.87 -0.53 -9.06
C LEU A 113 -14.94 0.12 -8.04
N TRP A 114 -13.71 -0.37 -7.95
CA TRP A 114 -12.70 0.11 -7.03
C TRP A 114 -11.54 0.81 -7.71
N HIS A 115 -11.14 1.97 -7.22
CA HIS A 115 -9.82 2.52 -7.48
C HIS A 115 -8.81 1.80 -6.55
N LEU A 116 -7.70 1.34 -7.11
CA LEU A 116 -6.66 0.64 -6.35
C LEU A 116 -5.42 1.53 -6.26
N ALA A 117 -5.06 1.99 -5.07
CA ALA A 117 -3.82 2.73 -4.85
C ALA A 117 -2.85 1.89 -4.02
N GLY A 118 -1.65 1.67 -4.55
CA GLY A 118 -0.58 0.92 -3.88
C GLY A 118 0.68 1.77 -3.74
N HIS A 119 1.41 1.57 -2.65
CA HIS A 119 2.71 2.17 -2.41
C HIS A 119 3.83 1.14 -2.48
N GLY A 120 4.96 1.50 -3.07
CA GLY A 120 6.17 0.68 -3.09
C GLY A 120 5.90 -0.72 -3.67
N SER A 121 6.22 -1.77 -2.93
CA SER A 121 5.99 -3.16 -3.36
C SER A 121 4.51 -3.59 -3.39
N ALA A 122 3.60 -2.84 -2.76
CA ALA A 122 2.17 -3.08 -2.88
C ALA A 122 1.63 -2.79 -4.28
N CYS A 123 2.38 -2.01 -5.09
CA CYS A 123 2.06 -1.78 -6.50
C CYS A 123 1.99 -3.07 -7.32
N GLY A 124 2.85 -4.06 -7.02
CA GLY A 124 2.77 -5.38 -7.64
C GLY A 124 1.48 -6.11 -7.28
N THR A 125 1.02 -5.99 -6.03
CA THR A 125 -0.23 -6.62 -5.59
C THR A 125 -1.44 -6.00 -6.30
N ILE A 126 -1.51 -4.67 -6.44
CA ILE A 126 -2.63 -4.03 -7.16
C ILE A 126 -2.60 -4.32 -8.67
N LEU A 127 -1.40 -4.50 -9.28
CA LEU A 127 -1.31 -5.01 -10.66
C LEU A 127 -1.98 -6.38 -10.79
N ARG A 128 -1.63 -7.31 -9.88
CA ARG A 128 -2.22 -8.65 -9.89
C ARG A 128 -3.72 -8.62 -9.62
N MET A 129 -4.20 -7.75 -8.73
CA MET A 129 -5.64 -7.53 -8.52
C MET A 129 -6.34 -7.09 -9.80
N GLY A 130 -5.76 -6.14 -10.54
CA GLY A 130 -6.31 -5.69 -11.83
C GLY A 130 -6.38 -6.78 -12.88
N ALA A 131 -5.41 -7.69 -12.90
CA ALA A 131 -5.40 -8.84 -13.81
C ALA A 131 -6.43 -9.92 -13.42
N LEU A 132 -6.63 -10.15 -12.10
CA LEU A 132 -7.57 -11.15 -11.60
C LEU A 132 -9.04 -10.67 -11.63
N TYR A 133 -9.27 -9.37 -11.45
CA TYR A 133 -10.60 -8.77 -11.29
C TYR A 133 -10.82 -7.57 -12.23
N PRO A 134 -10.58 -7.71 -13.55
CA PRO A 134 -10.57 -6.57 -14.48
C PRO A 134 -11.90 -5.81 -14.52
N ASP A 135 -13.03 -6.51 -14.40
CA ASP A 135 -14.38 -5.93 -14.46
C ASP A 135 -14.78 -5.16 -13.20
N SER A 136 -13.98 -5.26 -12.14
CA SER A 136 -14.25 -4.63 -10.84
C SER A 136 -13.21 -3.57 -10.48
N VAL A 137 -12.16 -3.40 -11.29
CA VAL A 137 -11.12 -2.37 -11.09
C VAL A 137 -11.38 -1.18 -12.00
N LYS A 138 -11.70 -0.04 -11.39
CA LYS A 138 -11.97 1.21 -12.08
C LYS A 138 -10.68 1.89 -12.57
N SER A 139 -9.67 1.95 -11.72
CA SER A 139 -8.34 2.48 -12.06
C SER A 139 -7.26 2.02 -11.08
N GLN A 140 -6.00 2.17 -11.49
CA GLN A 140 -4.84 1.86 -10.64
C GLN A 140 -3.96 3.10 -10.42
N ILE A 141 -3.48 3.28 -9.18
CA ILE A 141 -2.62 4.39 -8.78
C ILE A 141 -1.37 3.80 -8.11
N HIS A 142 -0.24 3.93 -8.77
CA HIS A 142 1.04 3.40 -8.34
C HIS A 142 1.92 4.50 -7.74
N ILE A 143 2.14 4.47 -6.43
CA ILE A 143 2.88 5.51 -5.70
C ILE A 143 4.26 4.97 -5.34
N ALA A 144 5.32 5.62 -5.84
CA ALA A 144 6.71 5.19 -5.64
C ALA A 144 6.90 3.68 -5.87
N PRO A 145 6.50 3.12 -7.05
CA PRO A 145 6.41 1.69 -7.27
C PRO A 145 7.77 0.99 -7.22
N VAL A 146 7.83 -0.15 -6.51
CA VAL A 146 8.98 -1.06 -6.45
C VAL A 146 8.50 -2.46 -6.81
N PHE A 147 8.72 -2.89 -8.04
CA PHE A 147 8.22 -4.18 -8.54
C PHE A 147 9.17 -5.35 -8.26
N SER A 148 10.45 -5.08 -8.04
CA SER A 148 11.40 -6.10 -7.63
C SER A 148 12.47 -5.56 -6.68
N VAL A 149 13.10 -6.48 -5.97
CA VAL A 149 14.26 -6.22 -5.11
C VAL A 149 15.52 -6.81 -5.70
N ASP A 150 16.69 -6.47 -5.14
CA ASP A 150 17.96 -6.95 -5.61
C ASP A 150 18.06 -8.49 -5.61
N ARG A 151 18.74 -9.06 -6.64
CA ARG A 151 18.91 -10.51 -6.79
C ARG A 151 19.68 -11.17 -5.65
N SER A 152 20.50 -10.41 -4.92
CA SER A 152 21.20 -10.92 -3.72
C SER A 152 20.23 -11.44 -2.68
N PHE A 153 19.00 -10.91 -2.62
CA PHE A 153 17.93 -11.39 -1.73
C PHE A 153 17.35 -12.78 -2.09
N ARG A 154 17.85 -13.44 -3.12
CA ARG A 154 17.65 -14.89 -3.29
C ARG A 154 18.32 -15.67 -2.16
N LYS A 155 19.44 -15.19 -1.63
CA LYS A 155 20.19 -15.83 -0.54
C LYS A 155 19.55 -15.53 0.81
N PRO A 156 19.21 -16.57 1.62
CA PRO A 156 18.64 -16.38 2.96
C PRO A 156 19.48 -15.47 3.86
N GLU A 157 20.79 -15.66 3.82
CA GLU A 157 21.77 -14.93 4.65
C GLU A 157 21.75 -13.43 4.34
N ALA A 158 21.57 -13.06 3.06
CA ALA A 158 21.49 -11.66 2.66
C ALA A 158 20.21 -10.99 3.21
N ARG A 159 19.05 -11.69 3.15
CA ARG A 159 17.79 -11.20 3.71
C ARG A 159 17.88 -11.04 5.23
N ASP A 160 18.39 -12.05 5.91
CA ASP A 160 18.54 -12.03 7.36
C ASP A 160 19.49 -10.93 7.83
N ARG A 161 20.64 -10.79 7.17
CA ARG A 161 21.62 -9.73 7.45
C ARG A 161 20.96 -8.36 7.27
N TRP A 162 20.32 -8.15 6.13
CA TRP A 162 19.67 -6.88 5.82
C TRP A 162 18.62 -6.51 6.90
N TYR A 163 17.78 -7.47 7.30
CA TYR A 163 16.78 -7.25 8.33
C TYR A 163 17.41 -6.91 9.69
N CYS A 164 18.41 -7.69 10.12
CA CYS A 164 19.09 -7.45 11.39
C CYS A 164 19.81 -6.09 11.43
N GLU A 165 20.42 -5.69 10.34
CA GLU A 165 21.20 -4.45 10.27
C GLU A 165 20.30 -3.22 10.13
N ASN A 166 19.21 -3.30 9.37
CA ASN A 166 18.41 -2.15 8.98
C ASN A 166 17.06 -2.06 9.73
N VAL A 167 16.46 -3.17 10.17
CA VAL A 167 15.16 -3.14 10.84
C VAL A 167 15.30 -3.23 12.36
N LEU A 168 16.12 -4.16 12.86
CA LEU A 168 16.24 -4.38 14.31
C LEU A 168 16.99 -3.26 15.03
N ARG A 169 17.88 -2.54 14.35
CA ARG A 169 18.66 -1.44 14.94
C ARG A 169 17.94 -0.11 14.73
N PRO A 170 17.44 0.57 15.78
CA PRO A 170 16.65 1.80 15.64
C PRO A 170 17.36 2.91 14.85
N SER A 171 18.64 3.16 15.15
CA SER A 171 19.42 4.21 14.48
C SER A 171 19.69 3.90 13.01
N SER A 172 19.90 2.63 12.65
CA SER A 172 20.06 2.21 11.27
C SER A 172 18.74 2.31 10.52
N PHE A 173 17.63 1.91 11.16
CA PHE A 173 16.30 2.05 10.56
C PHE A 173 15.96 3.52 10.29
N LYS A 174 16.18 4.41 11.26
CA LYS A 174 15.98 5.86 11.07
C LYS A 174 16.78 6.38 9.89
N ARG A 175 18.06 6.08 9.82
CA ARG A 175 18.94 6.50 8.72
C ARG A 175 18.46 5.98 7.37
N LEU A 176 18.02 4.71 7.32
CA LEU A 176 17.46 4.11 6.10
C LEU A 176 16.21 4.86 5.63
N ILE A 177 15.25 5.09 6.54
CA ILE A 177 13.98 5.74 6.21
C ILE A 177 14.21 7.20 5.79
N GLU A 178 15.03 7.96 6.50
CA GLU A 178 15.37 9.34 6.13
C GLU A 178 16.12 9.41 4.80
N GLY A 179 17.02 8.44 4.54
CA GLY A 179 17.69 8.31 3.24
C GLY A 179 16.70 8.06 2.09
N TRP A 180 15.69 7.22 2.31
CA TRP A 180 14.65 6.97 1.30
C TRP A 180 13.64 8.11 1.19
N ALA A 181 13.35 8.80 2.28
CA ALA A 181 12.47 9.97 2.28
C ALA A 181 13.11 11.19 1.58
N GLY A 182 14.46 11.27 1.60
CA GLY A 182 15.22 12.44 1.18
C GLY A 182 15.11 13.63 2.14
N PHE A 183 14.53 13.44 3.34
CA PHE A 183 14.29 14.45 4.37
C PHE A 183 14.36 13.82 5.76
N PRO A 184 14.75 14.60 6.78
CA PRO A 184 14.54 14.22 8.18
C PRO A 184 13.06 13.94 8.44
N MET A 185 12.77 12.90 9.22
CA MET A 185 11.41 12.51 9.55
C MET A 185 11.21 12.53 11.07
N ASP A 186 9.99 12.82 11.48
CA ASP A 186 9.57 12.80 12.88
C ASP A 186 9.79 11.39 13.48
N ASP A 187 10.39 11.33 14.67
CA ASP A 187 10.72 10.06 15.34
C ASP A 187 9.47 9.23 15.60
N TYR A 188 8.33 9.84 15.92
CA TYR A 188 7.07 9.14 16.09
C TYR A 188 6.64 8.43 14.79
N ILE A 189 6.85 9.07 13.64
CA ILE A 189 6.54 8.46 12.33
C ILE A 189 7.46 7.28 12.06
N ILE A 190 8.75 7.43 12.34
CA ILE A 190 9.74 6.36 12.18
C ILE A 190 9.43 5.19 13.12
N ASP A 191 9.06 5.45 14.37
CA ASP A 191 8.67 4.42 15.31
C ASP A 191 7.40 3.67 14.86
N ARG A 192 6.44 4.39 14.26
CA ARG A 192 5.25 3.77 13.66
C ARG A 192 5.62 2.86 12.48
N MET A 193 6.57 3.27 11.64
CA MET A 193 7.08 2.45 10.53
C MET A 193 7.80 1.20 11.04
N ARG A 194 8.63 1.33 12.08
CA ARG A 194 9.44 0.24 12.62
C ARG A 194 8.62 -0.72 13.49
N GLY A 195 7.69 -0.20 14.29
CA GLY A 195 7.01 -0.95 15.35
C GLY A 195 6.28 -2.20 14.86
N HIS A 196 5.65 -2.15 13.71
CA HIS A 196 4.98 -3.35 13.16
C HIS A 196 5.96 -4.37 12.57
N LEU A 197 7.14 -3.93 12.11
CA LEU A 197 8.17 -4.81 11.57
C LEU A 197 8.92 -5.59 12.64
N THR A 198 8.93 -5.12 13.89
CA THR A 198 9.65 -5.76 15.01
C THR A 198 8.78 -6.69 15.85
N ARG A 199 7.52 -6.93 15.45
CA ARG A 199 6.65 -7.91 16.13
C ARG A 199 7.16 -9.35 15.95
N PRO A 200 6.80 -10.28 16.86
CA PRO A 200 7.09 -11.71 16.70
C PRO A 200 6.66 -12.23 15.32
N GLY A 201 7.49 -13.05 14.69
CA GLY A 201 7.24 -13.63 13.36
C GLY A 201 7.64 -12.73 12.18
N MET A 202 7.74 -11.43 12.36
CA MET A 202 7.94 -10.48 11.24
C MET A 202 9.22 -10.68 10.46
N ARG A 203 10.30 -11.16 11.10
CA ARG A 203 11.55 -11.47 10.39
C ARG A 203 11.34 -12.55 9.33
N ALA A 204 10.62 -13.62 9.66
CA ALA A 204 10.32 -14.69 8.71
C ALA A 204 9.43 -14.20 7.56
N THR A 205 8.36 -13.46 7.89
CA THR A 205 7.44 -12.86 6.92
C THR A 205 8.16 -11.92 5.96
N PHE A 206 8.99 -11.03 6.50
CA PHE A 206 9.74 -10.06 5.70
C PHE A 206 10.73 -10.76 4.76
N ASN A 207 11.45 -11.78 5.27
CA ASN A 207 12.36 -12.60 4.48
C ASN A 207 11.64 -13.38 3.37
N GLN A 208 10.45 -13.89 3.63
CA GLN A 208 9.62 -14.55 2.61
C GLN A 208 9.16 -13.54 1.55
N MET A 209 8.72 -12.36 1.97
CA MET A 209 8.34 -11.29 1.06
C MET A 209 9.51 -10.88 0.14
N LEU A 210 10.69 -10.63 0.69
CA LEU A 210 11.88 -10.31 -0.11
C LEU A 210 12.22 -11.42 -1.11
N ARG A 211 12.09 -12.70 -0.71
CA ARG A 211 12.30 -13.84 -1.61
C ARG A 211 11.33 -13.81 -2.79
N CYS A 212 10.06 -13.57 -2.52
CA CYS A 212 9.02 -13.49 -3.57
C CYS A 212 9.20 -12.25 -4.47
N ALA A 213 9.71 -11.15 -3.94
CA ALA A 213 9.88 -9.90 -4.65
C ALA A 213 11.14 -9.80 -5.53
N VAL A 214 11.94 -10.86 -5.63
CA VAL A 214 13.14 -10.86 -6.51
C VAL A 214 12.78 -10.81 -8.00
N ALA A 215 11.63 -11.40 -8.38
CA ALA A 215 11.10 -11.30 -9.74
C ALA A 215 9.98 -10.24 -9.78
N PRO A 216 9.97 -9.37 -10.81
CA PRO A 216 8.85 -8.46 -11.02
C PRO A 216 7.59 -9.26 -11.42
N PRO A 217 6.38 -8.67 -11.24
CA PRO A 217 5.17 -9.20 -11.84
C PRO A 217 5.32 -9.39 -13.36
N GLN A 218 4.65 -10.37 -13.91
CA GLN A 218 4.65 -10.62 -15.36
C GLN A 218 3.55 -9.83 -16.08
N GLU A 219 2.44 -9.56 -15.40
CA GLU A 219 1.31 -8.80 -15.93
C GLU A 219 1.57 -7.30 -15.79
N GLY A 220 1.22 -6.56 -16.84
CA GLY A 220 1.17 -5.10 -16.83
C GLY A 220 -0.18 -4.57 -16.33
N VAL A 221 -0.39 -3.26 -16.47
CA VAL A 221 -1.56 -2.55 -15.94
C VAL A 221 -2.90 -2.93 -16.62
N GLY A 222 -2.92 -3.72 -17.66
CA GLY A 222 -4.16 -4.11 -18.34
C GLY A 222 -4.87 -2.94 -19.02
N PHE A 223 -6.21 -3.02 -19.09
CA PHE A 223 -7.04 -2.04 -19.82
C PHE A 223 -7.64 -0.93 -18.95
N CYS A 224 -7.48 -0.98 -17.61
CA CYS A 224 -7.99 0.08 -16.76
C CYS A 224 -7.07 1.31 -16.78
N PRO A 225 -7.61 2.54 -16.63
CA PRO A 225 -6.81 3.74 -16.48
C PRO A 225 -5.80 3.58 -15.33
N ALA A 226 -4.57 4.03 -15.56
CA ALA A 226 -3.53 3.93 -14.54
C ALA A 226 -2.69 5.21 -14.44
N MET A 227 -2.28 5.53 -13.21
CA MET A 227 -1.38 6.64 -12.90
C MET A 227 -0.18 6.13 -12.09
N ALA A 228 1.00 6.64 -12.40
CA ALA A 228 2.23 6.40 -11.64
C ALA A 228 2.79 7.72 -11.10
N LEU A 229 2.95 7.80 -9.78
CA LEU A 229 3.54 8.94 -9.08
C LEU A 229 4.95 8.56 -8.63
N LEU A 230 5.96 9.16 -9.25
CA LEU A 230 7.37 8.85 -9.05
C LEU A 230 8.02 9.93 -8.19
N GLY A 231 8.79 9.55 -7.18
CA GLY A 231 9.61 10.48 -6.42
C GLY A 231 10.90 10.82 -7.19
N GLY A 232 11.12 12.11 -7.49
CA GLY A 232 12.31 12.54 -8.22
C GLY A 232 13.62 12.39 -7.43
N ARG A 233 13.51 12.18 -6.11
CA ARG A 233 14.63 11.90 -5.19
C ARG A 233 14.53 10.53 -4.53
N ASP A 234 13.72 9.64 -5.07
CA ASP A 234 13.55 8.29 -4.54
C ASP A 234 14.77 7.42 -4.91
N PRO A 235 15.63 7.05 -3.96
CA PRO A 235 16.83 6.28 -4.24
C PRO A 235 16.51 4.81 -4.64
N LEU A 236 15.27 4.38 -4.47
CA LEU A 236 14.82 3.07 -4.92
C LEU A 236 14.40 3.03 -6.40
N LEU A 237 14.29 4.19 -7.05
CA LEU A 237 13.96 4.29 -8.48
C LEU A 237 15.23 4.44 -9.34
N ASP A 238 16.11 3.45 -9.28
CA ASP A 238 17.24 3.34 -10.19
C ASP A 238 16.80 3.02 -11.64
N GLU A 239 17.73 3.05 -12.59
CA GLU A 239 17.45 2.80 -14.01
C GLU A 239 16.77 1.44 -14.26
N THR A 240 17.15 0.40 -13.52
CA THR A 240 16.53 -0.93 -13.64
C THR A 240 15.05 -0.90 -13.23
N ARG A 241 14.75 -0.25 -12.10
CA ARG A 241 13.36 -0.13 -11.61
C ARG A 241 12.53 0.84 -12.46
N LEU A 242 13.13 1.91 -12.97
CA LEU A 242 12.47 2.78 -13.95
C LEU A 242 12.15 2.04 -15.25
N ALA A 243 13.02 1.15 -15.71
CA ALA A 243 12.73 0.28 -16.86
C ALA A 243 11.55 -0.66 -16.58
N GLN A 244 11.48 -1.24 -15.36
CA GLN A 244 10.33 -2.05 -14.95
C GLN A 244 9.03 -1.23 -14.88
N VAL A 245 9.08 -0.01 -14.34
CA VAL A 245 7.92 0.90 -14.34
C VAL A 245 7.44 1.17 -15.76
N ARG A 246 8.37 1.44 -16.69
CA ARG A 246 8.02 1.63 -18.11
C ARG A 246 7.39 0.39 -18.73
N ALA A 247 7.93 -0.79 -18.45
CA ALA A 247 7.45 -2.05 -19.01
C ALA A 247 6.07 -2.46 -18.45
N LEU A 248 5.88 -2.37 -17.13
CA LEU A 248 4.67 -2.83 -16.44
C LEU A 248 3.54 -1.78 -16.48
N LEU A 249 3.89 -0.50 -16.50
CA LEU A 249 2.96 0.63 -16.50
C LEU A 249 3.06 1.45 -17.79
N GLY A 250 3.31 0.81 -18.92
CA GLY A 250 3.54 1.48 -20.21
C GLY A 250 2.40 2.40 -20.66
N GLY A 251 1.15 2.03 -20.37
CA GLY A 251 -0.05 2.83 -20.64
C GLY A 251 -0.43 3.82 -19.53
N ALA A 252 0.31 3.87 -18.40
CA ALA A 252 -0.04 4.75 -17.28
C ALA A 252 0.38 6.20 -17.51
N GLU A 253 -0.45 7.13 -17.03
CA GLU A 253 -0.07 8.53 -16.87
C GLU A 253 1.02 8.65 -15.80
N ARG A 254 2.17 9.25 -16.14
CA ARG A 254 3.33 9.35 -15.23
C ARG A 254 3.57 10.77 -14.78
N HIS A 255 3.62 10.96 -13.47
CA HIS A 255 3.94 12.23 -12.84
C HIS A 255 5.19 12.11 -11.98
N ASN A 256 6.06 13.10 -12.05
CA ASN A 256 7.26 13.18 -11.23
C ASN A 256 7.08 14.24 -10.14
N LEU A 257 7.11 13.80 -8.88
CA LEU A 257 7.20 14.65 -7.70
C LEU A 257 8.67 15.01 -7.47
N ALA A 258 9.17 16.02 -8.16
CA ALA A 258 10.60 16.33 -8.31
C ALA A 258 11.41 16.34 -7.01
N SER A 259 10.84 16.81 -5.91
CA SER A 259 11.50 16.88 -4.59
C SER A 259 11.17 15.71 -3.66
N ALA A 260 10.20 14.84 -4.01
CA ALA A 260 9.81 13.73 -3.15
C ALA A 260 10.78 12.57 -3.23
N GLY A 261 11.00 11.91 -2.08
CA GLY A 261 11.60 10.58 -2.00
C GLY A 261 10.55 9.48 -2.04
N HIS A 262 10.86 8.35 -1.38
CA HIS A 262 10.03 7.14 -1.42
C HIS A 262 8.69 7.27 -0.66
N PHE A 263 8.54 8.21 0.27
CA PHE A 263 7.36 8.35 1.15
C PHE A 263 6.57 9.66 0.91
N PRO A 264 6.02 9.90 -0.29
CA PRO A 264 5.33 11.15 -0.60
C PRO A 264 4.08 11.38 0.27
N MET A 265 3.43 10.34 0.81
CA MET A 265 2.31 10.45 1.74
C MET A 265 2.70 11.14 3.04
N GLU A 266 3.96 11.08 3.46
CA GLU A 266 4.47 11.76 4.65
C GLU A 266 5.10 13.11 4.33
N THR A 267 5.91 13.20 3.29
CA THR A 267 6.74 14.36 2.97
C THR A 267 6.06 15.36 2.02
N HIS A 268 5.23 14.87 1.09
CA HIS A 268 4.59 15.65 0.03
C HIS A 268 3.07 15.41 -0.05
N SER A 269 2.43 15.23 1.11
CA SER A 269 1.02 14.83 1.18
C SER A 269 0.06 15.81 0.49
N LYS A 270 0.40 17.12 0.41
CA LYS A 270 -0.41 18.10 -0.33
C LYS A 270 -0.41 17.80 -1.83
N ALA A 271 0.75 17.64 -2.44
CA ALA A 271 0.85 17.32 -3.85
C ALA A 271 0.18 15.98 -4.18
N LEU A 272 0.37 14.96 -3.30
CA LEU A 272 -0.28 13.67 -3.46
C LEU A 272 -1.81 13.78 -3.42
N ARG A 273 -2.37 14.60 -2.51
CA ARG A 273 -3.82 14.87 -2.48
C ARG A 273 -4.32 15.53 -3.76
N ASP A 274 -3.56 16.50 -4.29
CA ASP A 274 -3.95 17.21 -5.51
C ASP A 274 -4.00 16.27 -6.71
N TYR A 275 -3.03 15.35 -6.86
CA TYR A 275 -3.06 14.29 -7.89
C TYR A 275 -4.23 13.33 -7.70
N LEU A 276 -4.45 12.83 -6.49
CA LEU A 276 -5.57 11.93 -6.20
C LEU A 276 -6.92 12.60 -6.48
N ARG A 277 -7.09 13.86 -6.11
CA ARG A 277 -8.31 14.64 -6.40
C ARG A 277 -8.55 14.74 -7.89
N GLY A 278 -7.54 15.13 -8.67
CA GLY A 278 -7.65 15.23 -10.12
C GLY A 278 -8.01 13.88 -10.76
N TRP A 279 -7.30 12.83 -10.35
CA TRP A 279 -7.48 11.48 -10.88
C TRP A 279 -8.86 10.90 -10.59
N LEU A 280 -9.33 11.00 -9.33
CA LEU A 280 -10.63 10.46 -8.93
C LEU A 280 -11.78 11.20 -9.64
N ARG A 281 -11.70 12.52 -9.80
CA ARG A 281 -12.71 13.30 -10.55
C ARG A 281 -12.73 12.99 -12.04
N TYR A 282 -11.57 12.76 -12.64
CA TYR A 282 -11.47 12.41 -14.05
C TYR A 282 -12.03 11.01 -14.35
N ASN A 283 -11.93 10.11 -13.39
CA ASN A 283 -12.36 8.72 -13.50
C ASN A 283 -13.63 8.43 -12.65
N GLU A 284 -14.48 9.43 -12.41
CA GLU A 284 -15.79 9.24 -11.73
C GLU A 284 -16.76 8.33 -12.50
#